data_215fee1af484717460dc0918580b32a8
#
_entry.id   215fee1af484717460dc0918580b32a8
#
_cell.length_a   1.000
_cell.length_b   1.000
_cell.length_c   1.000
_cell.angle_alpha   90.00
_cell.angle_beta   90.00
_cell.angle_gamma   90.00
#
_symmetry.space_group_name_H-M   'P 1'
#
loop_
_entity.id
_entity.type
_entity.pdbx_description
1 polymer ?
#
loop_
_entity_poly.entity_id
_entity_poly.type
_entity_poly.pdbx_seq_one_letter_code
_entity_poly.pdbx_strand_id
1 'polypeptide(L)'
;MRNEVMGPVSIVGISGSLRKASFSTEILKVLAKESAPAIQLHVVTLEDIPLYNEDLDTAKVVLAVNALKRLISYCDGVLISTPEYNHGIPGVLKNTLDWLSRPVFESCFNDKPVSIISSSKAFTGGVRAQYQLRETLISMHAQLVMGPEVVVGGIHRNFVDESYTDEAGLAFMLKSLNRLRDAAQSRRLVTA
;
A
#
# COMPACT_ATOMS: atom_id res chain seq x y z
N MET A 1 -12.73 -32.96 4.42
CA MET A 1 -11.86 -31.79 4.06
C MET A 1 -11.54 -31.06 5.36
N ARG A 2 -10.27 -31.06 5.78
CA ARG A 2 -9.87 -30.35 7.01
C ARG A 2 -10.00 -28.86 6.72
N ASN A 3 -10.85 -28.13 7.46
CA ASN A 3 -10.77 -26.69 7.56
C ASN A 3 -9.45 -26.35 8.27
N GLU A 4 -8.36 -26.25 7.54
CA GLU A 4 -7.17 -25.60 8.07
C GLU A 4 -7.55 -24.14 8.33
N VAL A 5 -7.56 -23.77 9.60
CA VAL A 5 -7.70 -22.37 10.01
C VAL A 5 -6.46 -21.66 9.48
N MET A 6 -6.59 -21.06 8.31
CA MET A 6 -5.50 -20.25 7.74
C MET A 6 -5.18 -19.12 8.72
N GLY A 7 -3.92 -18.98 9.07
CA GLY A 7 -3.44 -17.90 9.93
C GLY A 7 -3.78 -16.52 9.37
N PRO A 8 -3.59 -15.45 10.16
CA PRO A 8 -3.88 -14.08 9.72
C PRO A 8 -3.18 -13.75 8.40
N VAL A 9 -3.83 -12.89 7.59
CA VAL A 9 -3.26 -12.43 6.34
C VAL A 9 -2.26 -11.32 6.62
N SER A 10 -1.02 -11.48 6.14
CA SER A 10 0.05 -10.48 6.28
C SER A 10 0.01 -9.48 5.13
N ILE A 11 -0.22 -8.21 5.43
CA ILE A 11 -0.28 -7.13 4.46
C ILE A 11 0.78 -6.07 4.80
N VAL A 12 1.50 -5.60 3.79
CA VAL A 12 2.39 -4.44 3.92
C VAL A 12 1.62 -3.18 3.52
N GLY A 13 1.52 -2.23 4.45
CA GLY A 13 0.92 -0.92 4.22
C GLY A 13 2.00 0.11 3.91
N ILE A 14 2.10 0.56 2.67
CA ILE A 14 3.08 1.57 2.24
C ILE A 14 2.48 2.97 2.34
N SER A 15 3.11 3.85 3.15
CA SER A 15 2.77 5.26 3.19
C SER A 15 3.52 6.03 2.10
N GLY A 16 2.79 6.64 1.16
CA GLY A 16 3.37 7.45 0.09
C GLY A 16 3.86 8.85 0.52
N SER A 17 3.95 9.15 1.82
CA SER A 17 4.30 10.49 2.31
C SER A 17 5.34 10.45 3.42
N LEU A 18 6.34 11.33 3.34
CA LEU A 18 7.38 11.50 4.38
C LEU A 18 7.01 12.50 5.48
N ARG A 19 5.84 13.13 5.43
CA ARG A 19 5.44 14.10 6.47
C ARG A 19 5.22 13.38 7.79
N LYS A 20 5.75 13.93 8.90
CA LYS A 20 5.54 13.39 10.26
C LYS A 20 4.05 13.24 10.60
N ALA A 21 3.23 14.25 10.26
CA ALA A 21 1.77 14.21 10.42
C ALA A 21 1.08 13.82 9.10
N SER A 22 1.48 12.70 8.50
CA SER A 22 0.95 12.23 7.24
C SER A 22 -0.40 11.54 7.43
N PHE A 23 -1.45 12.04 6.80
CA PHE A 23 -2.75 11.37 6.79
C PHE A 23 -2.69 9.98 6.14
N SER A 24 -1.81 9.79 5.16
CA SER A 24 -1.61 8.47 4.55
C SER A 24 -1.08 7.45 5.55
N THR A 25 -0.15 7.86 6.43
CA THR A 25 0.36 7.02 7.50
C THR A 25 -0.71 6.78 8.56
N GLU A 26 -1.45 7.81 8.97
CA GLU A 26 -2.50 7.68 9.98
C GLU A 26 -3.65 6.77 9.51
N ILE A 27 -4.07 6.86 8.24
CA ILE A 27 -5.04 5.91 7.65
C ILE A 27 -4.55 4.46 7.82
N LEU A 28 -3.29 4.19 7.49
CA LEU A 28 -2.74 2.84 7.62
C LEU A 28 -2.70 2.36 9.06
N LYS A 29 -2.36 3.23 10.03
CA LYS A 29 -2.36 2.89 11.46
C LYS A 29 -3.77 2.59 11.97
N VAL A 30 -4.77 3.41 11.59
CA VAL A 30 -6.17 3.17 11.92
C VAL A 30 -6.63 1.83 11.36
N LEU A 31 -6.36 1.55 10.08
CA LEU A 31 -6.72 0.28 9.46
C LEU A 31 -6.02 -0.92 10.12
N ALA A 32 -4.75 -0.78 10.51
CA ALA A 32 -4.01 -1.83 11.21
C ALA A 32 -4.68 -2.18 12.55
N LYS A 33 -5.10 -1.17 13.30
CA LYS A 33 -5.80 -1.35 14.57
C LYS A 33 -7.17 -2.02 14.39
N GLU A 34 -7.97 -1.50 13.46
CA GLU A 34 -9.37 -1.92 13.29
C GLU A 34 -9.53 -3.27 12.56
N SER A 35 -8.51 -3.75 11.84
CA SER A 35 -8.55 -5.03 11.14
C SER A 35 -7.94 -6.20 11.91
N ALA A 36 -7.28 -5.93 13.04
CA ALA A 36 -6.70 -6.98 13.89
C ALA A 36 -7.79 -7.83 14.58
N PRO A 37 -7.54 -9.14 14.83
CA PRO A 37 -6.35 -9.91 14.46
C PRO A 37 -6.43 -10.57 13.08
N ALA A 38 -7.49 -10.39 12.32
CA ALA A 38 -7.72 -11.09 11.05
C ALA A 38 -6.70 -10.71 9.97
N ILE A 39 -6.22 -9.45 10.00
CA ILE A 39 -5.19 -8.94 9.12
C ILE A 39 -4.06 -8.38 9.98
N GLN A 40 -2.82 -8.79 9.67
CA GLN A 40 -1.60 -8.19 10.19
C GLN A 40 -1.10 -7.16 9.19
N LEU A 41 -1.46 -5.89 9.39
CA LEU A 41 -1.05 -4.78 8.54
C LEU A 41 0.23 -4.13 9.08
N HIS A 42 1.35 -4.37 8.39
CA HIS A 42 2.67 -3.82 8.72
C HIS A 42 2.86 -2.47 8.01
N VAL A 43 2.78 -1.37 8.76
CA VAL A 43 2.92 -0.02 8.20
C VAL A 43 4.40 0.30 8.00
N VAL A 44 4.75 0.70 6.77
CA VAL A 44 6.11 1.12 6.40
C VAL A 44 6.09 2.53 5.82
N THR A 45 7.15 3.27 6.10
CA THR A 45 7.44 4.60 5.59
C THR A 45 8.70 4.56 4.72
N LEU A 46 9.00 5.61 3.99
CA LEU A 46 9.96 5.57 2.88
C LEU A 46 11.16 6.51 3.07
N GLU A 47 11.43 6.94 4.32
CA GLU A 47 12.47 7.91 4.64
C GLU A 47 13.87 7.47 4.22
N ASP A 48 14.16 6.18 4.37
CA ASP A 48 15.49 5.63 4.14
C ASP A 48 15.72 5.14 2.70
N ILE A 49 14.73 5.35 1.81
CA ILE A 49 14.85 4.92 0.41
C ILE A 49 15.60 6.00 -0.38
N PRO A 50 16.81 5.74 -0.88
CA PRO A 50 17.57 6.72 -1.67
C PRO A 50 16.94 6.94 -3.04
N LEU A 51 17.41 7.98 -3.75
CA LEU A 51 17.03 8.18 -5.14
C LEU A 51 17.47 6.97 -5.98
N TYR A 52 16.56 6.52 -6.86
CA TYR A 52 16.82 5.39 -7.73
C TYR A 52 17.97 5.73 -8.69
N ASN A 53 18.91 4.82 -8.75
CA ASN A 53 19.99 4.80 -9.72
C ASN A 53 20.31 3.34 -10.03
N GLU A 54 20.18 2.96 -11.30
CA GLU A 54 20.40 1.59 -11.77
C GLU A 54 21.83 1.10 -11.47
N ASP A 55 22.83 1.98 -11.51
CA ASP A 55 24.23 1.65 -11.17
C ASP A 55 24.39 1.19 -9.71
N LEU A 56 23.44 1.54 -8.85
CA LEU A 56 23.43 1.15 -7.44
C LEU A 56 22.57 -0.10 -7.17
N ASP A 57 21.82 -0.59 -8.16
CA ASP A 57 20.95 -1.78 -8.00
C ASP A 57 21.78 -3.08 -8.06
N THR A 58 22.77 -3.16 -7.19
CA THR A 58 23.60 -4.34 -6.97
C THR A 58 23.26 -4.96 -5.61
N ALA A 59 23.38 -6.27 -5.49
CA ALA A 59 22.93 -7.07 -4.33
C ALA A 59 23.43 -6.60 -2.95
N LYS A 60 24.34 -5.62 -2.88
CA LYS A 60 25.00 -5.18 -1.64
C LYS A 60 24.74 -3.73 -1.21
N VAL A 61 24.16 -2.88 -2.06
CA VAL A 61 24.34 -1.43 -1.87
C VAL A 61 23.19 -0.74 -1.13
N VAL A 62 21.93 -1.19 -1.22
CA VAL A 62 20.82 -0.47 -0.58
C VAL A 62 20.05 -1.35 0.40
N LEU A 63 20.51 -1.37 1.65
CA LEU A 63 19.91 -2.20 2.71
C LEU A 63 18.42 -1.93 2.89
N ALA A 64 17.99 -0.67 2.89
CA ALA A 64 16.59 -0.29 3.06
C ALA A 64 15.70 -0.82 1.93
N VAL A 65 16.17 -0.72 0.68
CA VAL A 65 15.46 -1.25 -0.50
C VAL A 65 15.35 -2.77 -0.41
N ASN A 66 16.46 -3.45 -0.09
CA ASN A 66 16.46 -4.91 0.03
C ASN A 66 15.57 -5.40 1.17
N ALA A 67 15.53 -4.70 2.29
CA ALA A 67 14.63 -5.01 3.40
C ALA A 67 13.17 -4.88 2.96
N LEU A 68 12.82 -3.82 2.24
CA LEU A 68 11.47 -3.59 1.73
C LEU A 68 11.08 -4.61 0.64
N LYS A 69 11.98 -4.92 -0.31
CA LYS A 69 11.79 -5.99 -1.30
C LYS A 69 11.46 -7.32 -0.62
N ARG A 70 12.24 -7.71 0.40
CA ARG A 70 12.00 -8.94 1.17
C ARG A 70 10.66 -8.92 1.89
N LEU A 71 10.35 -7.82 2.59
CA LEU A 71 9.07 -7.68 3.30
C LEU A 71 7.88 -7.87 2.36
N ILE A 72 7.92 -7.24 1.18
CA ILE A 72 6.87 -7.37 0.16
C ILE A 72 6.84 -8.79 -0.43
N SER A 73 7.99 -9.40 -0.68
CA SER A 73 8.04 -10.77 -1.22
C SER A 73 7.33 -11.77 -0.31
N TYR A 74 7.52 -11.64 1.01
CA TYR A 74 6.95 -12.58 2.01
C TYR A 74 5.54 -12.23 2.47
N CYS A 75 5.02 -11.02 2.22
CA CYS A 75 3.64 -10.71 2.55
C CYS A 75 2.65 -11.27 1.51
N ASP A 76 1.39 -11.35 1.91
CA ASP A 76 0.31 -11.86 1.06
C ASP A 76 -0.25 -10.79 0.12
N GLY A 77 -0.18 -9.52 0.52
CA GLY A 77 -0.69 -8.40 -0.26
C GLY A 77 -0.10 -7.06 0.18
N VAL A 78 -0.34 -6.03 -0.62
CA VAL A 78 0.14 -4.67 -0.35
C VAL A 78 -1.02 -3.67 -0.38
N LEU A 79 -1.09 -2.81 0.62
CA LEU A 79 -1.97 -1.65 0.65
C LEU A 79 -1.13 -0.39 0.51
N ILE A 80 -1.37 0.41 -0.53
CA ILE A 80 -0.67 1.70 -0.71
C ILE A 80 -1.61 2.83 -0.34
N SER A 81 -1.22 3.64 0.66
CA SER A 81 -1.92 4.86 1.02
C SER A 81 -1.10 6.07 0.56
N THR A 82 -1.65 6.91 -0.32
CA THR A 82 -0.92 8.01 -0.96
C THR A 82 -1.68 9.32 -0.93
N PRO A 83 -1.01 10.48 -0.71
CA PRO A 83 -1.56 11.77 -1.07
C PRO A 83 -1.41 12.00 -2.57
N GLU A 84 -2.01 13.10 -3.05
CA GLU A 84 -1.78 13.64 -4.39
C GLU A 84 -0.90 14.90 -4.30
N TYR A 85 0.21 14.93 -5.02
CA TYR A 85 1.06 16.12 -5.19
C TYR A 85 1.13 16.48 -6.67
N ASN A 86 0.72 17.70 -7.01
CA ASN A 86 0.77 18.19 -8.39
C ASN A 86 0.13 17.21 -9.41
N HIS A 87 -1.05 16.69 -9.09
CA HIS A 87 -1.84 15.77 -9.93
C HIS A 87 -1.23 14.37 -10.10
N GLY A 88 -0.25 14.00 -9.29
CA GLY A 88 0.39 12.68 -9.36
C GLY A 88 0.73 12.12 -7.98
N ILE A 89 1.38 10.96 -7.97
CA ILE A 89 1.93 10.37 -6.74
C ILE A 89 3.15 11.16 -6.27
N PRO A 90 3.43 11.17 -4.95
CA PRO A 90 4.65 11.78 -4.43
C PRO A 90 5.91 11.19 -5.06
N GLY A 91 6.93 12.04 -5.28
CA GLY A 91 8.20 11.61 -5.85
C GLY A 91 8.85 10.45 -5.09
N VAL A 92 8.78 10.46 -3.75
CA VAL A 92 9.30 9.37 -2.93
C VAL A 92 8.59 8.04 -3.19
N LEU A 93 7.28 8.04 -3.43
CA LEU A 93 6.54 6.82 -3.75
C LEU A 93 6.93 6.31 -5.14
N LYS A 94 6.97 7.19 -6.15
CA LYS A 94 7.41 6.80 -7.50
C LYS A 94 8.82 6.25 -7.48
N ASN A 95 9.74 6.94 -6.82
CA ASN A 95 11.13 6.51 -6.61
C ASN A 95 11.23 5.12 -5.97
N THR A 96 10.44 4.88 -4.93
CA THR A 96 10.41 3.57 -4.28
C THR A 96 9.91 2.47 -5.22
N LEU A 97 8.86 2.75 -6.00
CA LEU A 97 8.35 1.78 -6.97
C LEU A 97 9.38 1.48 -8.08
N ASP A 98 10.19 2.46 -8.48
CA ASP A 98 11.28 2.23 -9.42
C ASP A 98 12.32 1.24 -8.87
N TRP A 99 12.71 1.38 -7.61
CA TRP A 99 13.56 0.38 -6.93
C TRP A 99 12.92 -1.00 -6.84
N LEU A 100 11.62 -1.05 -6.49
CA LEU A 100 10.90 -2.31 -6.27
C LEU A 100 10.52 -3.02 -7.58
N SER A 101 10.59 -2.33 -8.73
CA SER A 101 10.33 -2.89 -10.05
C SER A 101 11.46 -3.78 -10.57
N ARG A 102 12.61 -3.81 -9.88
CA ARG A 102 13.80 -4.52 -10.34
C ARG A 102 14.06 -5.83 -9.57
N PRO A 103 14.58 -6.89 -10.24
CA PRO A 103 14.81 -6.99 -11.69
C PRO A 103 13.50 -6.94 -12.50
N VAL A 104 13.60 -6.52 -13.77
CA VAL A 104 12.42 -6.52 -14.67
C VAL A 104 11.88 -7.95 -14.79
N PHE A 105 10.55 -8.11 -14.72
CA PHE A 105 9.80 -9.38 -14.69
C PHE A 105 9.97 -10.24 -13.42
N GLU A 106 10.86 -9.88 -12.51
CA GLU A 106 11.05 -10.56 -11.22
C GLU A 106 10.79 -9.61 -10.03
N SER A 107 10.02 -8.58 -10.26
CA SER A 107 9.62 -7.62 -9.23
C SER A 107 8.93 -8.31 -8.06
N CYS A 108 9.18 -7.83 -6.83
CA CYS A 108 8.45 -8.31 -5.64
C CYS A 108 6.94 -8.01 -5.70
N PHE A 109 6.50 -7.20 -6.68
CA PHE A 109 5.09 -6.95 -6.99
C PHE A 109 4.48 -7.93 -8.00
N ASN A 110 5.29 -8.77 -8.66
CA ASN A 110 4.77 -9.71 -9.65
C ASN A 110 3.68 -10.61 -9.05
N ASP A 111 2.47 -10.58 -9.63
CA ASP A 111 1.26 -11.28 -9.17
C ASP A 111 0.86 -10.95 -7.71
N LYS A 112 1.41 -9.89 -7.10
CA LYS A 112 1.08 -9.48 -5.75
C LYS A 112 -0.26 -8.74 -5.73
N PRO A 113 -1.24 -9.17 -4.90
CA PRO A 113 -2.48 -8.42 -4.69
C PRO A 113 -2.21 -7.04 -4.11
N VAL A 114 -2.71 -5.98 -4.76
CA VAL A 114 -2.51 -4.60 -4.34
C VAL A 114 -3.82 -3.83 -4.32
N SER A 115 -4.06 -3.11 -3.22
CA SER A 115 -5.13 -2.11 -3.10
C SER A 115 -4.55 -0.72 -2.86
N ILE A 116 -5.30 0.30 -3.27
CA ILE A 116 -4.87 1.70 -3.18
C ILE A 116 -5.93 2.49 -2.40
N ILE A 117 -5.44 3.36 -1.51
CA ILE A 117 -6.21 4.43 -0.87
C ILE A 117 -5.51 5.75 -1.18
N SER A 118 -6.26 6.75 -1.62
CA SER A 118 -5.73 8.11 -1.72
C SER A 118 -6.45 9.06 -0.78
N SER A 119 -5.74 10.08 -0.32
CA SER A 119 -6.31 11.10 0.54
C SER A 119 -5.75 12.49 0.23
N SER A 120 -6.59 13.52 0.36
CA SER A 120 -6.20 14.89 0.16
C SER A 120 -7.01 15.83 1.05
N LYS A 121 -6.44 17.00 1.39
CA LYS A 121 -7.20 18.11 1.97
C LYS A 121 -8.21 18.70 0.98
N ALA A 122 -7.93 18.59 -0.33
CA ALA A 122 -8.85 18.97 -1.39
C ALA A 122 -10.01 17.97 -1.51
N PHE A 123 -11.12 18.40 -2.10
CA PHE A 123 -12.33 17.56 -2.30
C PHE A 123 -12.07 16.37 -3.23
N THR A 124 -11.13 16.48 -4.14
CA THR A 124 -10.78 15.42 -5.12
C THR A 124 -10.15 14.18 -4.48
N GLY A 125 -9.73 14.26 -3.20
CA GLY A 125 -9.22 13.12 -2.44
C GLY A 125 -8.01 12.40 -3.03
N GLY A 126 -7.37 12.94 -4.07
CA GLY A 126 -6.18 12.34 -4.68
C GLY A 126 -6.47 11.35 -5.80
N VAL A 127 -7.60 11.47 -6.48
CA VAL A 127 -8.02 10.54 -7.54
C VAL A 127 -7.00 10.43 -8.68
N ARG A 128 -6.34 11.54 -9.07
CA ARG A 128 -5.35 11.53 -10.16
C ARG A 128 -4.09 10.75 -9.80
N ALA A 129 -3.68 10.82 -8.54
CA ALA A 129 -2.58 10.00 -8.04
C ALA A 129 -2.90 8.49 -8.15
N GLN A 130 -4.16 8.09 -7.95
CA GLN A 130 -4.57 6.69 -8.16
C GLN A 130 -4.43 6.26 -9.62
N TYR A 131 -4.77 7.09 -10.60
CA TYR A 131 -4.59 6.74 -12.00
C TYR A 131 -3.12 6.48 -12.34
N GLN A 132 -2.23 7.40 -11.97
CA GLN A 132 -0.79 7.22 -12.18
C GLN A 132 -0.25 5.98 -11.46
N LEU A 133 -0.69 5.75 -10.22
CA LEU A 133 -0.23 4.61 -9.43
C LEU A 133 -0.69 3.27 -10.05
N ARG A 134 -1.91 3.19 -10.56
CA ARG A 134 -2.42 2.00 -11.25
C ARG A 134 -1.57 1.64 -12.48
N GLU A 135 -1.25 2.60 -13.33
CA GLU A 135 -0.39 2.38 -14.50
C GLU A 135 1.00 1.88 -14.09
N THR A 136 1.59 2.49 -13.05
CA THR A 136 2.88 2.06 -12.52
C THR A 136 2.81 0.61 -12.01
N LEU A 137 1.78 0.25 -11.24
CA LEU A 137 1.62 -1.09 -10.69
C LEU A 137 1.34 -2.14 -11.78
N ILE A 138 0.57 -1.78 -12.81
CA ILE A 138 0.34 -2.67 -13.97
C ILE A 138 1.66 -2.96 -14.68
N SER A 139 2.52 -1.96 -14.88
CA SER A 139 3.85 -2.17 -15.49
C SER A 139 4.78 -3.05 -14.64
N MET A 140 4.51 -3.15 -13.34
CA MET A 140 5.22 -4.04 -12.40
C MET A 140 4.55 -5.42 -12.26
N HIS A 141 3.54 -5.71 -13.07
CA HIS A 141 2.74 -6.94 -13.06
C HIS A 141 2.03 -7.21 -11.72
N ALA A 142 1.68 -6.16 -10.97
CA ALA A 142 0.90 -6.30 -9.75
C ALA A 142 -0.56 -6.70 -10.07
N GLN A 143 -1.16 -7.51 -9.21
CA GLN A 143 -2.57 -7.86 -9.28
C GLN A 143 -3.41 -6.78 -8.58
N LEU A 144 -3.93 -5.81 -9.33
CA LEU A 144 -4.81 -4.81 -8.76
C LEU A 144 -6.12 -5.43 -8.28
N VAL A 145 -6.45 -5.22 -7.01
CA VAL A 145 -7.71 -5.71 -6.43
C VAL A 145 -8.85 -4.81 -6.89
N MET A 146 -9.78 -5.40 -7.63
CA MET A 146 -10.91 -4.67 -8.20
C MET A 146 -11.95 -4.27 -7.14
N GLY A 147 -12.54 -3.11 -7.32
CA GLY A 147 -13.59 -2.59 -6.44
C GLY A 147 -13.77 -1.08 -6.59
N PRO A 148 -14.72 -0.48 -5.85
CA PRO A 148 -14.84 0.97 -5.81
C PRO A 148 -13.55 1.62 -5.31
N GLU A 149 -13.17 2.72 -5.94
CA GLU A 149 -11.98 3.49 -5.54
C GLU A 149 -12.16 4.09 -4.14
N VAL A 150 -11.13 3.97 -3.31
CA VAL A 150 -11.11 4.59 -1.99
C VAL A 150 -10.39 5.93 -2.08
N VAL A 151 -11.17 6.99 -2.17
CA VAL A 151 -10.71 8.37 -2.37
C VAL A 151 -11.24 9.23 -1.23
N VAL A 152 -10.36 9.71 -0.34
CA VAL A 152 -10.77 10.45 0.86
C VAL A 152 -10.50 11.94 0.69
N GLY A 153 -11.52 12.69 0.28
CA GLY A 153 -11.48 14.15 0.18
C GLY A 153 -11.67 14.82 1.54
N GLY A 154 -11.05 16.00 1.72
CA GLY A 154 -11.19 16.76 2.96
C GLY A 154 -10.66 16.05 4.19
N ILE A 155 -9.70 15.17 4.05
CA ILE A 155 -9.16 14.23 5.07
C ILE A 155 -8.83 14.92 6.41
N HIS A 156 -8.40 16.17 6.40
CA HIS A 156 -8.04 16.91 7.61
C HIS A 156 -9.24 17.15 8.57
N ARG A 157 -10.46 17.00 8.08
CA ARG A 157 -11.70 17.13 8.87
C ARG A 157 -12.11 15.81 9.52
N ASN A 158 -11.53 14.71 9.06
CA ASN A 158 -11.89 13.37 9.51
C ASN A 158 -10.98 12.88 10.65
N PHE A 159 -10.06 13.73 11.15
CA PHE A 159 -9.20 13.42 12.29
C PHE A 159 -9.41 14.48 13.40
N VAL A 160 -9.65 14.00 14.61
CA VAL A 160 -9.66 14.80 15.85
C VAL A 160 -8.72 14.09 16.83
N ASP A 161 -7.73 14.79 17.35
CA ASP A 161 -6.75 14.26 18.32
C ASP A 161 -6.19 12.88 17.92
N GLU A 162 -5.71 12.77 16.69
CA GLU A 162 -5.18 11.53 16.07
C GLU A 162 -6.21 10.41 15.87
N SER A 163 -7.47 10.60 16.24
CA SER A 163 -8.55 9.65 16.06
C SER A 163 -9.31 9.93 14.76
N TYR A 164 -9.55 8.90 13.97
CA TYR A 164 -10.37 8.99 12.76
C TYR A 164 -11.86 8.97 13.15
N THR A 165 -12.62 9.98 12.72
CA THR A 165 -13.98 10.24 13.20
C THR A 165 -15.09 9.98 12.17
N ASP A 166 -14.73 9.76 10.90
CA ASP A 166 -15.70 9.43 9.85
C ASP A 166 -15.93 7.91 9.83
N GLU A 167 -16.92 7.44 10.59
CA GLU A 167 -17.26 6.01 10.67
C GLU A 167 -17.65 5.40 9.33
N ALA A 168 -18.38 6.12 8.48
CA ALA A 168 -18.78 5.63 7.16
C ALA A 168 -17.56 5.49 6.23
N GLY A 169 -16.65 6.47 6.25
CA GLY A 169 -15.39 6.41 5.52
C GLY A 169 -14.50 5.27 6.01
N LEU A 170 -14.42 5.04 7.33
CA LEU A 170 -13.68 3.92 7.91
C LEU A 170 -14.25 2.58 7.46
N ALA A 171 -15.56 2.40 7.54
CA ALA A 171 -16.22 1.17 7.10
C ALA A 171 -15.96 0.90 5.60
N PHE A 172 -15.96 1.96 4.77
CA PHE A 172 -15.65 1.84 3.35
C PHE A 172 -14.19 1.43 3.09
N MET A 173 -13.23 2.01 3.82
CA MET A 173 -11.81 1.63 3.75
C MET A 173 -11.59 0.19 4.21
N LEU A 174 -12.22 -0.23 5.32
CA LEU A 174 -12.15 -1.61 5.81
C LEU A 174 -12.75 -2.62 4.81
N LYS A 175 -13.82 -2.25 4.12
CA LYS A 175 -14.40 -3.09 3.06
C LYS A 175 -13.42 -3.28 1.90
N SER A 176 -12.63 -2.26 1.54
CA SER A 176 -11.56 -2.38 0.54
C SER A 176 -10.41 -3.26 1.04
N LEU A 177 -9.99 -3.08 2.29
CA LEU A 177 -8.96 -3.92 2.91
C LEU A 177 -9.39 -5.38 3.00
N ASN A 178 -10.66 -5.67 3.29
CA ASN A 178 -11.19 -7.03 3.26
C ASN A 178 -11.15 -7.67 1.86
N ARG A 179 -11.42 -6.90 0.79
CA ARG A 179 -11.24 -7.41 -0.58
C ARG A 179 -9.77 -7.78 -0.87
N LEU A 180 -8.83 -6.96 -0.38
CA LEU A 180 -7.41 -7.26 -0.50
C LEU A 180 -7.06 -8.55 0.26
N ARG A 181 -7.57 -8.74 1.48
CA ARG A 181 -7.42 -9.99 2.25
C ARG A 181 -7.93 -11.18 1.45
N ASP A 182 -9.13 -11.09 0.90
CA ASP A 182 -9.76 -12.19 0.17
C ASP A 182 -8.97 -12.56 -1.09
N ALA A 183 -8.47 -11.58 -1.83
CA ALA A 183 -7.57 -11.79 -2.97
C ALA A 183 -6.24 -12.45 -2.55
N ALA A 184 -5.66 -12.01 -1.45
CA ALA A 184 -4.43 -12.57 -0.88
C ALA A 184 -4.62 -14.03 -0.43
N GLN A 185 -5.74 -14.34 0.21
CA GLN A 185 -6.09 -15.71 0.59
C GLN A 185 -6.28 -16.62 -0.62
N SER A 186 -6.98 -16.14 -1.64
CA SER A 186 -7.17 -16.90 -2.89
C SER A 186 -5.84 -17.22 -3.57
N ARG A 187 -4.89 -16.26 -3.56
CA ARG A 187 -3.54 -16.48 -4.09
C ARG A 187 -2.78 -17.54 -3.31
N ARG A 188 -2.83 -17.55 -1.97
CA ARG A 188 -2.21 -18.60 -1.14
C ARG A 188 -2.65 -20.01 -1.56
N LEU A 189 -3.94 -20.19 -1.87
CA LEU A 189 -4.49 -21.49 -2.27
C LEU A 189 -4.00 -21.96 -3.65
N VAL A 190 -3.61 -21.04 -4.52
CA VAL A 190 -3.11 -21.37 -5.87
C VAL A 190 -1.60 -21.67 -5.86
N THR A 191 -0.86 -21.11 -4.90
CA THR A 191 0.60 -21.24 -4.80
C THR A 191 1.07 -22.29 -3.79
N ALA A 192 0.16 -22.89 -3.02
CA ALA A 192 0.40 -24.01 -2.09
C ALA A 192 0.26 -25.36 -2.79
#